data_225dee98e1d54314a5cbcccc9f2dc75e
#
_entry.id   225dee98e1d54314a5cbcccc9f2dc75e
#
_cell.length_a   1.000
_cell.length_b   1.000
_cell.length_c   1.000
_cell.angle_alpha   90.00
_cell.angle_beta   90.00
_cell.angle_gamma   90.00
#
_symmetry.space_group_name_H-M   'P 1'
#
loop_
_entity.id
_entity.type
_entity.pdbx_description
1 polymer ?
#
loop_
_entity_poly.entity_id
_entity_poly.type
_entity_poly.pdbx_seq_one_letter_code
_entity_poly.pdbx_strand_id
1 'polypeptide(L)'
;LKNLRDVGNTVIVVEHDEDTMREADYVVDIGPGAGVHGGQIVAQGTLDEILENPKSMTGLYLSGKKVIEIPEHTREGNGNFIEIKGAKENNLKNINAKIPLGKFVCITGVSGSGKSSLINSILYKGVASKVNRLRQRPGKHKEILGLENIDKVINIDQSPIGRTPRSNPATYTGVFDQIRDLFATTNEAKARGYKKGRFSFNVKGGRCEACKGDGIIKIEMHFLPDVYV
;
A
#
# COMPACT_ATOMS: atom_id res chain seq x y z
N LEU A 1 14.77 21.04 1.20
CA LEU A 1 13.53 21.83 1.23
C LEU A 1 13.82 23.25 1.68
N LYS A 2 14.52 23.47 2.82
CA LYS A 2 14.85 24.82 3.35
C LYS A 2 15.56 25.70 2.31
N ASN A 3 16.55 25.19 1.61
CA ASN A 3 17.28 25.97 0.59
C ASN A 3 16.34 26.45 -0.53
N LEU A 4 15.31 25.67 -0.90
CA LEU A 4 14.32 26.09 -1.89
C LEU A 4 13.45 27.21 -1.37
N ARG A 5 13.05 27.16 -0.11
CA ARG A 5 12.31 28.24 0.57
C ARG A 5 13.15 29.51 0.64
N ASP A 6 14.40 29.38 1.07
CA ASP A 6 15.29 30.52 1.35
C ASP A 6 15.66 31.33 0.10
N VAL A 7 15.51 30.75 -1.10
CA VAL A 7 15.62 31.50 -2.37
C VAL A 7 14.31 32.14 -2.82
N GLY A 8 13.30 32.23 -1.92
CA GLY A 8 12.04 32.94 -2.15
C GLY A 8 10.88 32.09 -2.69
N ASN A 9 10.97 30.77 -2.66
CA ASN A 9 9.87 29.89 -3.08
C ASN A 9 8.95 29.55 -1.91
N THR A 10 7.66 29.32 -2.22
CA THR A 10 6.76 28.61 -1.32
C THR A 10 6.91 27.12 -1.56
N VAL A 11 7.23 26.37 -0.51
CA VAL A 11 7.40 24.91 -0.56
C VAL A 11 6.27 24.26 0.24
N ILE A 12 5.45 23.46 -0.44
CA ILE A 12 4.36 22.68 0.19
C ILE A 12 4.72 21.21 0.11
N VAL A 13 4.70 20.52 1.25
CA VAL A 13 4.95 19.08 1.36
C VAL A 13 3.80 18.41 2.08
N VAL A 14 3.46 17.19 1.68
CA VAL A 14 2.54 16.31 2.40
C VAL A 14 3.38 15.25 3.06
N GLU A 15 3.55 15.36 4.36
CA GLU A 15 4.45 14.54 5.13
C GLU A 15 3.85 14.10 6.47
N HIS A 16 4.40 13.04 7.01
CA HIS A 16 4.08 12.48 8.33
C HIS A 16 5.35 12.20 9.16
N ASP A 17 6.49 12.62 8.65
CA ASP A 17 7.78 12.54 9.33
C ASP A 17 7.92 13.66 10.36
N GLU A 18 8.28 13.28 11.60
CA GLU A 18 8.37 14.20 12.72
C GLU A 18 9.39 15.31 12.48
N ASP A 19 10.59 14.98 11.97
CA ASP A 19 11.66 15.95 11.76
C ASP A 19 11.25 16.99 10.70
N THR A 20 10.58 16.55 9.64
CA THR A 20 10.06 17.43 8.59
C THR A 20 8.99 18.37 9.14
N MET A 21 8.07 17.88 9.98
CA MET A 21 7.04 18.70 10.59
C MET A 21 7.62 19.74 11.56
N ARG A 22 8.66 19.35 12.33
CA ARG A 22 9.34 20.26 13.26
C ARG A 22 10.11 21.39 12.58
N GLU A 23 10.53 21.19 11.35
CA GLU A 23 11.29 22.14 10.54
C GLU A 23 10.41 23.01 9.64
N ALA A 24 9.08 22.76 9.64
CA ALA A 24 8.11 23.55 8.86
C ALA A 24 7.82 24.91 9.53
N ASP A 25 7.69 25.96 8.74
CA ASP A 25 7.29 27.29 9.22
C ASP A 25 5.80 27.32 9.57
N TYR A 26 4.99 26.48 8.92
CA TYR A 26 3.54 26.40 9.09
C TYR A 26 3.06 24.98 8.82
N VAL A 27 2.18 24.48 9.69
CA VAL A 27 1.61 23.12 9.59
C VAL A 27 0.10 23.20 9.45
N VAL A 28 -0.47 22.38 8.57
CA VAL A 28 -1.91 22.18 8.44
C VAL A 28 -2.21 20.71 8.74
N ASP A 29 -2.89 20.46 9.86
CA ASP A 29 -3.27 19.11 10.31
C ASP A 29 -4.68 18.77 9.83
N ILE A 30 -4.79 17.74 9.02
CA ILE A 30 -6.05 17.29 8.41
C ILE A 30 -6.50 15.98 9.05
N GLY A 31 -7.74 15.95 9.52
CA GLY A 31 -8.29 14.80 10.21
C GLY A 31 -9.81 14.92 10.37
N PRO A 32 -10.37 14.44 11.51
CA PRO A 32 -9.70 13.71 12.60
C PRO A 32 -9.37 12.24 12.26
N GLY A 33 -10.01 11.65 11.27
CA GLY A 33 -9.79 10.28 10.82
C GLY A 33 -9.49 10.19 9.33
N ALA A 34 -9.68 9.00 8.75
CA ALA A 34 -9.47 8.73 7.34
C ALA A 34 -10.81 8.53 6.60
N GLY A 35 -10.80 8.71 5.28
CA GLY A 35 -11.97 8.51 4.42
C GLY A 35 -13.13 9.42 4.80
N VAL A 36 -14.32 8.86 4.99
CA VAL A 36 -15.54 9.61 5.34
C VAL A 36 -15.49 10.30 6.71
N HIS A 37 -14.54 9.92 7.55
CA HIS A 37 -14.33 10.50 8.89
C HIS A 37 -13.20 11.54 8.92
N GLY A 38 -12.62 11.85 7.78
CA GLY A 38 -11.55 12.83 7.61
C GLY A 38 -11.99 14.08 6.85
N GLY A 39 -11.01 14.77 6.25
CA GLY A 39 -11.25 15.89 5.35
C GLY A 39 -11.55 17.22 6.04
N GLN A 40 -11.28 17.35 7.34
CA GLN A 40 -11.43 18.59 8.11
C GLN A 40 -10.05 19.11 8.52
N ILE A 41 -9.90 20.43 8.57
CA ILE A 41 -8.74 21.05 9.20
C ILE A 41 -8.96 20.96 10.72
N VAL A 42 -8.14 20.16 11.40
CA VAL A 42 -8.22 19.95 12.86
C VAL A 42 -7.43 21.02 13.59
N ALA A 43 -6.26 21.37 13.03
CA ALA A 43 -5.39 22.41 13.53
C ALA A 43 -4.60 23.01 12.37
N GLN A 44 -4.21 24.27 12.50
CA GLN A 44 -3.29 24.93 11.57
C GLN A 44 -2.56 26.04 12.30
N GLY A 45 -1.31 26.30 11.91
CA GLY A 45 -0.49 27.32 12.52
C GLY A 45 0.99 26.96 12.55
N THR A 46 1.72 27.61 13.45
CA THR A 46 3.10 27.26 13.79
C THR A 46 3.15 25.91 14.50
N LEU A 47 4.33 25.33 14.62
CA LEU A 47 4.51 24.08 15.35
C LEU A 47 3.97 24.18 16.79
N ASP A 48 4.26 25.28 17.49
CA ASP A 48 3.82 25.47 18.89
C ASP A 48 2.28 25.49 19.00
N GLU A 49 1.59 26.14 18.08
CA GLU A 49 0.13 26.13 18.04
C GLU A 49 -0.46 24.74 17.78
N ILE A 50 0.24 23.90 17.00
CA ILE A 50 -0.15 22.51 16.79
C ILE A 50 0.07 21.67 18.06
N LEU A 51 1.22 21.84 18.74
CA LEU A 51 1.57 21.10 19.97
C LEU A 51 0.60 21.40 21.14
N GLU A 52 0.07 22.61 21.20
CA GLU A 52 -0.87 23.04 22.22
C GLU A 52 -2.32 22.63 21.92
N ASN A 53 -2.66 22.33 20.68
CA ASN A 53 -4.02 22.02 20.29
C ASN A 53 -4.46 20.61 20.74
N PRO A 54 -5.41 20.48 21.69
CA PRO A 54 -5.81 19.18 22.23
C PRO A 54 -6.61 18.32 21.23
N LYS A 55 -7.07 18.90 20.13
CA LYS A 55 -7.80 18.18 19.06
C LYS A 55 -6.87 17.61 18.01
N SER A 56 -5.63 18.11 17.93
CA SER A 56 -4.64 17.63 16.96
C SER A 56 -4.02 16.32 17.45
N MET A 57 -4.30 15.24 16.75
CA MET A 57 -3.63 13.96 17.02
C MET A 57 -2.13 14.08 16.77
N THR A 58 -1.74 14.78 15.72
CA THR A 58 -0.34 15.12 15.38
C THR A 58 0.31 15.87 16.53
N GLY A 59 -0.35 16.92 17.04
CA GLY A 59 0.15 17.70 18.18
C GLY A 59 0.29 16.89 19.46
N LEU A 60 -0.64 15.99 19.76
CA LEU A 60 -0.57 15.10 20.92
C LEU A 60 0.64 14.16 20.87
N TYR A 61 0.97 13.60 19.69
CA TYR A 61 2.14 12.75 19.53
C TYR A 61 3.45 13.55 19.53
N LEU A 62 3.52 14.65 18.79
CA LEU A 62 4.72 15.49 18.71
C LEU A 62 5.07 16.14 20.05
N SER A 63 4.09 16.44 20.89
CA SER A 63 4.30 16.99 22.25
C SER A 63 4.63 15.91 23.28
N GLY A 64 4.55 14.62 22.93
CA GLY A 64 4.73 13.52 23.86
C GLY A 64 3.56 13.31 24.85
N LYS A 65 2.46 14.08 24.74
CA LYS A 65 1.24 13.87 25.54
C LYS A 65 0.57 12.54 25.23
N LYS A 66 0.79 12.02 24.02
CA LYS A 66 0.40 10.70 23.56
C LYS A 66 1.61 9.98 23.00
N VAL A 67 1.84 8.76 23.42
CA VAL A 67 2.96 7.92 22.97
C VAL A 67 2.47 6.51 22.65
N ILE A 68 3.17 5.82 21.78
CA ILE A 68 3.04 4.37 21.62
C ILE A 68 4.01 3.74 22.60
N GLU A 69 3.48 3.13 23.66
CA GLU A 69 4.31 2.53 24.71
C GLU A 69 5.16 1.39 24.14
N ILE A 70 6.43 1.36 24.54
CA ILE A 70 7.31 0.24 24.25
C ILE A 70 6.98 -0.85 25.28
N PRO A 71 6.57 -2.07 24.87
CA PRO A 71 6.24 -3.12 25.81
C PRO A 71 7.48 -3.51 26.66
N GLU A 72 7.29 -3.67 27.95
CA GLU A 72 8.34 -4.11 28.89
C GLU A 72 8.86 -5.50 28.52
N HIS A 73 8.01 -6.36 27.99
CA HIS A 73 8.37 -7.70 27.55
C HIS A 73 8.10 -7.90 26.07
N THR A 74 9.12 -8.29 25.32
CA THR A 74 8.98 -8.71 23.92
C THR A 74 8.75 -10.20 23.82
N ARG A 75 8.02 -10.65 22.79
CA ARG A 75 7.80 -12.08 22.54
C ARG A 75 9.12 -12.79 22.29
N GLU A 76 9.33 -13.94 22.91
CA GLU A 76 10.52 -14.76 22.69
C GLU A 76 10.52 -15.44 21.32
N GLY A 77 9.35 -15.64 20.71
CA GLY A 77 9.16 -16.39 19.47
C GLY A 77 9.04 -17.89 19.76
N ASN A 78 9.11 -18.70 18.71
CA ASN A 78 8.97 -20.17 18.83
C ASN A 78 10.30 -20.92 18.71
N GLY A 79 11.44 -20.21 18.74
CA GLY A 79 12.77 -20.79 18.60
C GLY A 79 13.19 -21.11 17.16
N ASN A 80 12.27 -21.06 16.20
CA ASN A 80 12.56 -21.33 14.78
C ASN A 80 12.94 -20.05 14.04
N PHE A 81 13.65 -20.23 12.93
CA PHE A 81 14.15 -19.12 12.10
C PHE A 81 14.03 -19.46 10.62
N ILE A 82 13.88 -18.43 9.80
CA ILE A 82 14.27 -18.49 8.39
C ILE A 82 15.68 -17.92 8.28
N GLU A 83 16.56 -18.61 7.61
CA GLU A 83 17.91 -18.15 7.36
C GLU A 83 18.19 -18.03 5.87
N ILE A 84 18.54 -16.82 5.42
CA ILE A 84 18.99 -16.55 4.05
C ILE A 84 20.52 -16.58 4.09
N LYS A 85 21.15 -17.39 3.25
CA LYS A 85 22.61 -17.45 3.12
C LYS A 85 23.05 -16.94 1.77
N GLY A 86 24.12 -16.17 1.78
CA GLY A 86 24.80 -15.74 0.58
C GLY A 86 23.99 -14.83 -0.31
N ALA A 87 23.19 -13.93 0.24
CA ALA A 87 22.39 -12.98 -0.51
C ALA A 87 23.28 -12.00 -1.31
N LYS A 88 23.13 -11.98 -2.64
CA LYS A 88 23.97 -11.22 -3.59
C LYS A 88 23.15 -10.42 -4.60
N GLU A 89 21.84 -10.31 -4.42
CA GLU A 89 20.99 -9.57 -5.36
C GLU A 89 21.24 -8.07 -5.27
N ASN A 90 21.36 -7.42 -6.41
CA ASN A 90 21.63 -5.98 -6.54
C ASN A 90 22.87 -5.56 -5.73
N ASN A 91 22.70 -4.68 -4.73
CA ASN A 91 23.78 -4.14 -3.89
C ASN A 91 24.15 -5.01 -2.68
N LEU A 92 23.51 -6.17 -2.49
CA LEU A 92 23.82 -7.06 -1.36
C LEU A 92 25.20 -7.71 -1.50
N LYS A 93 25.98 -7.64 -0.43
CA LYS A 93 27.40 -8.03 -0.39
C LYS A 93 27.62 -9.45 0.15
N ASN A 94 26.89 -10.45 -0.38
CA ASN A 94 26.99 -11.85 0.07
C ASN A 94 26.65 -12.00 1.56
N ILE A 95 25.59 -11.33 1.98
CA ILE A 95 25.18 -11.31 3.38
C ILE A 95 24.37 -12.53 3.78
N ASN A 96 24.42 -12.88 5.06
CA ASN A 96 23.54 -13.84 5.70
C ASN A 96 22.56 -13.08 6.60
N ALA A 97 21.30 -13.50 6.60
CA ALA A 97 20.25 -12.90 7.44
C ALA A 97 19.43 -14.01 8.11
N LYS A 98 19.26 -13.89 9.42
CA LYS A 98 18.49 -14.83 10.23
C LYS A 98 17.25 -14.09 10.78
N ILE A 99 16.06 -14.57 10.43
CA ILE A 99 14.78 -13.95 10.76
C ILE A 99 14.03 -14.89 11.71
N PRO A 100 13.78 -14.48 12.96
CA PRO A 100 13.08 -15.31 13.93
C PRO A 100 11.60 -15.44 13.56
N LEU A 101 11.03 -16.62 13.78
CA LEU A 101 9.62 -16.91 13.59
C LEU A 101 8.80 -16.67 14.87
N GLY A 102 7.48 -16.47 14.70
CA GLY A 102 6.58 -16.17 15.81
C GLY A 102 6.75 -14.76 16.40
N LYS A 103 7.42 -13.86 15.67
CA LYS A 103 7.70 -12.46 16.07
C LYS A 103 7.24 -11.48 15.02
N PHE A 104 7.00 -10.25 15.44
CA PHE A 104 6.95 -9.10 14.54
C PHE A 104 8.37 -8.61 14.30
N VAL A 105 8.85 -8.67 13.07
CA VAL A 105 10.22 -8.33 12.69
C VAL A 105 10.21 -7.14 11.73
N CYS A 106 10.92 -6.08 12.07
CA CYS A 106 11.14 -4.91 11.22
C CYS A 106 12.48 -5.01 10.51
N ILE A 107 12.48 -4.70 9.20
CA ILE A 107 13.69 -4.52 8.41
C ILE A 107 13.86 -3.05 8.11
N THR A 108 14.87 -2.43 8.70
CA THR A 108 15.11 -0.98 8.63
C THR A 108 16.42 -0.65 7.92
N GLY A 109 16.64 0.62 7.65
CA GLY A 109 17.84 1.14 7.00
C GLY A 109 17.52 2.26 6.01
N VAL A 110 18.50 3.02 5.58
CA VAL A 110 18.35 4.12 4.63
C VAL A 110 17.78 3.67 3.29
N SER A 111 17.20 4.59 2.52
CA SER A 111 16.70 4.29 1.17
C SER A 111 17.84 3.76 0.29
N GLY A 112 17.57 2.74 -0.52
CA GLY A 112 18.59 2.12 -1.38
C GLY A 112 19.55 1.15 -0.67
N SER A 113 19.44 0.92 0.65
CA SER A 113 20.35 0.02 1.40
C SER A 113 20.25 -1.48 1.03
N GLY A 114 19.22 -1.88 0.30
CA GLY A 114 19.03 -3.29 -0.13
C GLY A 114 17.90 -4.04 0.58
N LYS A 115 17.10 -3.36 1.42
CA LYS A 115 15.95 -3.97 2.13
C LYS A 115 15.02 -4.72 1.20
N SER A 116 14.55 -4.07 0.14
CA SER A 116 13.65 -4.66 -0.86
C SER A 116 14.32 -5.79 -1.65
N SER A 117 15.63 -5.71 -1.88
CA SER A 117 16.38 -6.79 -2.52
C SER A 117 16.41 -8.03 -1.63
N LEU A 118 16.64 -7.86 -0.34
CA LEU A 118 16.66 -8.98 0.61
C LEU A 118 15.26 -9.57 0.81
N ILE A 119 14.26 -8.73 1.09
CA ILE A 119 12.92 -9.18 1.49
C ILE A 119 12.07 -9.54 0.27
N ASN A 120 11.86 -8.59 -0.68
CA ASN A 120 10.93 -8.84 -1.78
C ASN A 120 11.56 -9.70 -2.88
N SER A 121 12.84 -9.45 -3.24
CA SER A 121 13.46 -10.17 -4.35
C SER A 121 13.97 -11.55 -3.95
N ILE A 122 14.50 -11.75 -2.75
CA ILE A 122 15.05 -13.04 -2.30
C ILE A 122 14.06 -13.78 -1.41
N LEU A 123 13.76 -13.25 -0.21
CA LEU A 123 12.98 -13.97 0.80
C LEU A 123 11.57 -14.30 0.29
N TYR A 124 10.80 -13.28 -0.05
CA TYR A 124 9.40 -13.48 -0.47
C TYR A 124 9.31 -14.44 -1.67
N LYS A 125 10.06 -14.15 -2.73
CA LYS A 125 10.02 -15.02 -3.93
C LYS A 125 10.52 -16.43 -3.67
N GLY A 126 11.53 -16.60 -2.81
CA GLY A 126 12.05 -17.90 -2.43
C GLY A 126 11.03 -18.72 -1.63
N VAL A 127 10.42 -18.10 -0.62
CA VAL A 127 9.36 -18.74 0.19
C VAL A 127 8.12 -19.01 -0.67
N ALA A 128 7.62 -18.02 -1.41
CA ALA A 128 6.44 -18.17 -2.26
C ALA A 128 6.60 -19.26 -3.33
N SER A 129 7.80 -19.40 -3.88
CA SER A 129 8.10 -20.45 -4.84
C SER A 129 8.00 -21.86 -4.25
N LYS A 130 8.48 -22.05 -3.02
CA LYS A 130 8.47 -23.36 -2.35
C LYS A 130 7.16 -23.66 -1.63
N VAL A 131 6.65 -22.72 -0.85
CA VAL A 131 5.49 -22.91 0.03
C VAL A 131 4.18 -22.71 -0.74
N ASN A 132 4.04 -21.60 -1.47
CA ASN A 132 2.81 -21.30 -2.23
C ASN A 132 2.85 -21.87 -3.66
N ARG A 133 3.94 -22.54 -4.07
CA ARG A 133 4.14 -23.11 -5.41
C ARG A 133 4.00 -22.08 -6.54
N LEU A 134 4.30 -20.81 -6.26
CA LEU A 134 4.27 -19.77 -7.27
C LEU A 134 5.49 -19.85 -8.19
N ARG A 135 5.29 -19.66 -9.50
CA ARG A 135 6.37 -19.64 -10.49
C ARG A 135 7.13 -18.30 -10.44
N GLN A 136 7.87 -18.08 -9.37
CA GLN A 136 8.69 -16.88 -9.19
C GLN A 136 10.16 -17.29 -9.04
N ARG A 137 11.06 -16.56 -9.68
CA ARG A 137 12.49 -16.78 -9.57
C ARG A 137 13.04 -15.86 -8.48
N PRO A 138 13.58 -16.39 -7.36
CA PRO A 138 14.19 -15.56 -6.33
C PRO A 138 15.48 -14.92 -6.83
N GLY A 139 15.84 -13.79 -6.25
CA GLY A 139 17.11 -13.09 -6.51
C GLY A 139 18.32 -13.94 -6.12
N LYS A 140 19.51 -13.49 -6.51
CA LYS A 140 20.76 -14.23 -6.30
C LYS A 140 21.06 -14.45 -4.82
N HIS A 141 21.08 -15.71 -4.40
CA HIS A 141 21.43 -16.16 -3.05
C HIS A 141 21.97 -17.59 -3.12
N LYS A 142 22.56 -18.07 -2.03
CA LYS A 142 23.04 -19.46 -1.94
C LYS A 142 21.90 -20.41 -1.58
N GLU A 143 21.24 -20.17 -0.46
CA GLU A 143 20.14 -21.01 0.04
C GLU A 143 19.24 -20.25 1.03
N ILE A 144 18.02 -20.74 1.22
CA ILE A 144 17.08 -20.31 2.26
C ILE A 144 16.70 -21.55 3.07
N LEU A 145 16.98 -21.51 4.37
CA LEU A 145 16.71 -22.58 5.33
C LEU A 145 15.52 -22.23 6.22
N GLY A 146 14.91 -23.23 6.87
CA GLY A 146 13.80 -23.06 7.80
C GLY A 146 12.43 -22.94 7.14
N LEU A 147 12.32 -23.26 5.85
CA LEU A 147 11.05 -23.16 5.10
C LEU A 147 10.04 -24.23 5.49
N GLU A 148 10.48 -25.32 6.10
CA GLU A 148 9.65 -26.37 6.67
C GLU A 148 8.77 -25.89 7.85
N ASN A 149 9.12 -24.74 8.42
CA ASN A 149 8.36 -24.11 9.51
C ASN A 149 7.30 -23.11 9.00
N ILE A 150 7.08 -23.02 7.68
CA ILE A 150 6.18 -22.03 7.07
C ILE A 150 5.11 -22.75 6.25
N ASP A 151 3.86 -22.56 6.63
CA ASP A 151 2.70 -23.11 5.92
C ASP A 151 2.29 -22.24 4.72
N LYS A 152 2.43 -20.93 4.85
CA LYS A 152 1.99 -19.97 3.84
C LYS A 152 2.74 -18.66 3.96
N VAL A 153 2.95 -17.98 2.83
CA VAL A 153 3.43 -16.60 2.80
C VAL A 153 2.38 -15.70 2.12
N ILE A 154 2.14 -14.54 2.70
CA ILE A 154 1.25 -13.51 2.17
C ILE A 154 2.09 -12.26 1.98
N ASN A 155 2.05 -11.70 0.77
CA ASN A 155 2.64 -10.40 0.48
C ASN A 155 1.55 -9.34 0.53
N ILE A 156 1.77 -8.32 1.34
CA ILE A 156 0.89 -7.15 1.41
C ILE A 156 1.70 -5.96 0.96
N ASP A 157 1.27 -5.30 -0.09
CA ASP A 157 1.89 -4.10 -0.63
C ASP A 157 0.85 -2.99 -0.84
N GLN A 158 1.30 -1.79 -1.12
CA GLN A 158 0.47 -0.63 -1.37
C GLN A 158 0.22 -0.39 -2.87
N SER A 159 0.49 -1.38 -3.70
CA SER A 159 0.25 -1.27 -5.14
C SER A 159 -1.25 -1.10 -5.40
N PRO A 160 -1.63 -0.23 -6.34
CA PRO A 160 -3.03 -0.10 -6.72
C PRO A 160 -3.54 -1.44 -7.30
N ILE A 161 -4.80 -1.79 -7.01
CA ILE A 161 -5.48 -3.01 -7.47
C ILE A 161 -5.44 -3.12 -9.00
N GLY A 162 -5.30 -2.00 -9.69
CA GLY A 162 -5.09 -1.91 -11.13
C GLY A 162 -4.97 -0.46 -11.57
N ARG A 163 -4.55 -0.28 -12.82
CA ARG A 163 -4.29 1.06 -13.39
C ARG A 163 -5.40 1.53 -14.32
N THR A 164 -6.51 0.82 -14.40
CA THR A 164 -7.62 1.17 -15.28
C THR A 164 -8.87 1.51 -14.47
N PRO A 165 -9.78 2.35 -14.99
CA PRO A 165 -11.06 2.65 -14.35
C PRO A 165 -11.91 1.41 -14.06
N ARG A 166 -11.64 0.30 -14.76
CA ARG A 166 -12.32 -1.01 -14.57
C ARG A 166 -11.79 -1.81 -13.41
N SER A 167 -10.65 -1.40 -12.85
CA SER A 167 -10.03 -2.08 -11.71
C SER A 167 -10.68 -1.58 -10.42
N ASN A 168 -11.36 -2.47 -9.72
CA ASN A 168 -12.04 -2.17 -8.47
C ASN A 168 -11.96 -3.37 -7.51
N PRO A 169 -12.13 -3.15 -6.19
CA PRO A 169 -12.05 -4.20 -5.19
C PRO A 169 -12.98 -5.39 -5.43
N ALA A 170 -14.22 -5.14 -5.87
CA ALA A 170 -15.20 -6.20 -6.10
C ALA A 170 -14.80 -7.14 -7.25
N THR A 171 -14.18 -6.61 -8.31
CA THR A 171 -13.64 -7.42 -9.41
C THR A 171 -12.38 -8.17 -8.95
N TYR A 172 -11.51 -7.51 -8.20
CA TYR A 172 -10.26 -8.12 -7.72
C TYR A 172 -10.50 -9.30 -6.78
N THR A 173 -11.47 -9.18 -5.87
CA THR A 173 -11.82 -10.25 -4.92
C THR A 173 -12.74 -11.33 -5.52
N GLY A 174 -13.23 -11.13 -6.74
CA GLY A 174 -14.18 -12.05 -7.39
C GLY A 174 -15.64 -11.92 -6.94
N VAL A 175 -15.93 -11.07 -5.97
CA VAL A 175 -17.30 -10.84 -5.45
C VAL A 175 -18.23 -10.36 -6.57
N PHE A 176 -17.73 -9.58 -7.52
CA PHE A 176 -18.52 -9.05 -8.62
C PHE A 176 -19.12 -10.16 -9.52
N ASP A 177 -18.47 -11.33 -9.59
CA ASP A 177 -19.02 -12.49 -10.30
C ASP A 177 -20.31 -12.99 -9.65
N GLN A 178 -20.33 -13.10 -8.32
CA GLN A 178 -21.51 -13.50 -7.55
C GLN A 178 -22.64 -12.46 -7.66
N ILE A 179 -22.29 -11.18 -7.62
CA ILE A 179 -23.25 -10.08 -7.82
C ILE A 179 -23.91 -10.20 -9.21
N ARG A 180 -23.13 -10.41 -10.27
CA ARG A 180 -23.68 -10.59 -11.63
C ARG A 180 -24.57 -11.82 -11.75
N ASP A 181 -24.21 -12.91 -11.10
CA ASP A 181 -25.03 -14.12 -11.07
C ASP A 181 -26.36 -13.84 -10.36
N LEU A 182 -26.33 -13.15 -9.22
CA LEU A 182 -27.54 -12.75 -8.50
C LEU A 182 -28.45 -11.87 -9.37
N PHE A 183 -27.92 -10.84 -10.02
CA PHE A 183 -28.73 -9.99 -10.92
C PHE A 183 -29.34 -10.76 -12.08
N ALA A 184 -28.62 -11.73 -12.63
CA ALA A 184 -29.16 -12.58 -13.70
C ALA A 184 -30.33 -13.51 -13.25
N THR A 185 -30.46 -13.75 -11.95
CA THR A 185 -31.57 -14.57 -11.40
C THR A 185 -32.84 -13.78 -11.10
N THR A 186 -32.80 -12.45 -11.16
CA THR A 186 -33.97 -11.60 -10.91
C THR A 186 -35.11 -11.87 -11.91
N ASN A 187 -36.35 -11.68 -11.50
CA ASN A 187 -37.53 -11.92 -12.36
C ASN A 187 -37.47 -11.07 -13.62
N GLU A 188 -37.07 -9.82 -13.51
CA GLU A 188 -36.95 -8.92 -14.65
C GLU A 188 -35.84 -9.36 -15.63
N ALA A 189 -34.69 -9.77 -15.13
CA ALA A 189 -33.60 -10.29 -15.96
C ALA A 189 -34.02 -11.56 -16.71
N LYS A 190 -34.73 -12.47 -16.04
CA LYS A 190 -35.27 -13.69 -16.65
C LYS A 190 -36.31 -13.37 -17.73
N ALA A 191 -37.25 -12.46 -17.45
CA ALA A 191 -38.28 -12.04 -18.40
C ALA A 191 -37.67 -11.42 -19.67
N ARG A 192 -36.54 -10.72 -19.54
CA ARG A 192 -35.84 -10.11 -20.68
C ARG A 192 -34.77 -11.02 -21.29
N GLY A 193 -34.56 -12.23 -20.78
CA GLY A 193 -33.52 -13.16 -21.24
C GLY A 193 -32.10 -12.70 -20.97
N TYR A 194 -31.88 -11.85 -19.98
CA TYR A 194 -30.57 -11.34 -19.64
C TYR A 194 -29.72 -12.40 -18.91
N LYS A 195 -28.51 -12.60 -19.40
CA LYS A 195 -27.53 -13.49 -18.81
C LYS A 195 -26.46 -12.65 -18.03
N LYS A 196 -25.64 -13.31 -17.26
CA LYS A 196 -24.53 -12.73 -16.46
C LYS A 196 -23.71 -11.65 -17.19
N GLY A 197 -23.43 -11.84 -18.49
CA GLY A 197 -22.69 -10.88 -19.31
C GLY A 197 -23.37 -9.52 -19.45
N ARG A 198 -24.71 -9.44 -19.34
CA ARG A 198 -25.47 -8.18 -19.40
C ARG A 198 -25.13 -7.22 -18.26
N PHE A 199 -24.73 -7.76 -17.12
CA PHE A 199 -24.38 -7.02 -15.92
C PHE A 199 -22.86 -6.78 -15.77
N SER A 200 -22.11 -6.92 -16.88
CA SER A 200 -20.66 -6.72 -16.90
C SER A 200 -20.30 -5.44 -17.65
N PHE A 201 -19.50 -4.59 -17.04
CA PHE A 201 -18.93 -3.42 -17.71
C PHE A 201 -17.74 -3.76 -18.63
N ASN A 202 -17.27 -5.00 -18.65
CA ASN A 202 -16.14 -5.44 -19.47
C ASN A 202 -16.57 -6.13 -20.79
N VAL A 203 -17.79 -6.64 -20.86
CA VAL A 203 -18.26 -7.49 -21.95
C VAL A 203 -19.17 -6.70 -22.89
N LYS A 204 -19.00 -6.89 -24.20
CA LYS A 204 -19.90 -6.32 -25.22
C LYS A 204 -21.35 -6.78 -24.97
N GLY A 205 -22.30 -5.85 -25.06
CA GLY A 205 -23.69 -6.11 -24.73
C GLY A 205 -24.07 -5.92 -23.26
N GLY A 206 -23.09 -5.84 -22.33
CA GLY A 206 -23.27 -5.43 -20.94
C GLY A 206 -22.74 -4.03 -20.67
N ARG A 207 -21.60 -3.69 -21.27
CA ARG A 207 -20.94 -2.39 -21.11
C ARG A 207 -21.55 -1.31 -21.99
N CYS A 208 -21.31 -0.05 -21.61
CA CYS A 208 -21.51 1.08 -22.49
C CYS A 208 -20.49 1.02 -23.64
N GLU A 209 -20.92 1.09 -24.88
CA GLU A 209 -20.01 1.02 -26.04
C GLU A 209 -19.30 2.36 -26.31
N ALA A 210 -19.83 3.50 -25.81
CA ALA A 210 -19.18 4.80 -25.94
C ALA A 210 -17.90 4.87 -25.08
N CYS A 211 -17.99 4.61 -23.78
CA CYS A 211 -16.83 4.59 -22.87
C CYS A 211 -16.18 3.20 -22.77
N LYS A 212 -16.69 2.17 -23.45
CA LYS A 212 -16.21 0.78 -23.44
C LYS A 212 -16.11 0.17 -22.02
N GLY A 213 -16.85 0.70 -21.06
CA GLY A 213 -16.87 0.26 -19.67
C GLY A 213 -15.98 1.05 -18.73
N ASP A 214 -15.30 2.10 -19.19
CA ASP A 214 -14.42 2.93 -18.36
C ASP A 214 -15.19 3.98 -17.53
N GLY A 215 -16.45 4.26 -17.87
CA GLY A 215 -17.27 5.28 -17.21
C GLY A 215 -16.95 6.71 -17.64
N ILE A 216 -15.78 6.91 -18.22
CA ILE A 216 -15.26 8.19 -18.72
C ILE A 216 -14.70 7.99 -20.12
N ILE A 217 -14.72 9.03 -20.93
CA ILE A 217 -14.06 9.07 -22.24
C ILE A 217 -12.86 10.01 -22.12
N LYS A 218 -11.66 9.49 -22.32
CA LYS A 218 -10.44 10.28 -22.39
C LYS A 218 -10.27 10.79 -23.83
N ILE A 219 -10.20 12.10 -23.97
CA ILE A 219 -9.87 12.76 -25.25
C ILE A 219 -8.42 13.22 -25.16
N GLU A 220 -7.54 12.52 -25.87
CA GLU A 220 -6.12 12.85 -25.91
C GLU A 220 -5.90 14.09 -26.81
N MET A 221 -5.27 15.10 -26.24
CA MET A 221 -4.91 16.32 -26.96
C MET A 221 -3.39 16.42 -27.04
N HIS A 222 -2.83 16.40 -28.26
CA HIS A 222 -1.38 16.35 -28.45
C HIS A 222 -0.58 17.52 -27.87
N PHE A 223 -1.21 18.67 -27.65
CA PHE A 223 -0.54 19.90 -27.18
C PHE A 223 -1.23 20.55 -25.96
N LEU A 224 -2.28 19.95 -25.44
CA LEU A 224 -3.06 20.41 -24.28
C LEU A 224 -3.25 19.25 -23.29
N PRO A 225 -3.57 19.53 -22.02
CA PRO A 225 -3.94 18.48 -21.09
C PRO A 225 -5.12 17.65 -21.60
N ASP A 226 -5.08 16.34 -21.35
CA ASP A 226 -6.15 15.43 -21.72
C ASP A 226 -7.48 15.86 -21.08
N VAL A 227 -8.56 15.80 -21.84
CA VAL A 227 -9.92 16.10 -21.35
C VAL A 227 -10.66 14.80 -21.07
N TYR A 228 -11.33 14.76 -19.93
CA TYR A 228 -12.15 13.63 -19.48
C TYR A 228 -13.63 14.02 -19.50
N VAL A 229 -14.45 13.26 -20.21
CA VAL A 229 -15.89 13.49 -20.38
C VAL A 229 -16.70 12.32 -19.87
#